data_af50bacf88993d85f2ee8c343ace4bca
#
_entry.id   af50bacf88993d85f2ee8c343ace4bca
#
_cell.length_a   1.000
_cell.length_b   1.000
_cell.length_c   1.000
_cell.angle_alpha   90.00
_cell.angle_beta   90.00
_cell.angle_gamma   90.00
#
_symmetry.space_group_name_H-M   'P 1'
#
loop_
_entity.id
_entity.type
_entity.pdbx_description
1 polymer ?
#
loop_
_entity_poly.entity_id
_entity_poly.type
_entity_poly.pdbx_seq_one_letter_code
_entity_poly.pdbx_strand_id
1 'polypeptide(L)'
;MLPIIQTEKRTMGLSSGPFPPDSLIPERVTGSESLCGLFSYDIDFLTDQTELKPAELLGKKLGLELGKGTPDRAFINGHVVRLSLGDYLGGNYGMAYRRISCRIVPWFWFLDHTTDCRVFQNRTVQEILETLFGDAGFTDDKFLLRGSLAPRTYVLQYNETDYAFACRLMAEEGLVWWVASTAETHTPIITNHNDGLRASGAQPLKLPPREASQVRNSFDSLRETHVWKPGKVAVSDSEFRAISTDLTTEKSSLLGLPLADKFEIFVWPGRF
;
A
#
# COMPACT_ATOMS: atom_id res chain seq x y z
N MET A 1 0.99 10.18 -43.60
CA MET A 1 0.45 10.60 -42.31
C MET A 1 0.32 9.33 -41.46
N LEU A 2 1.18 9.20 -40.46
CA LEU A 2 1.27 8.00 -39.62
C LEU A 2 -0.01 7.85 -38.80
N PRO A 3 -0.51 6.66 -38.52
CA PRO A 3 -1.58 6.49 -37.56
C PRO A 3 -1.03 6.86 -36.16
N ILE A 4 -1.21 8.12 -35.82
CA ILE A 4 -1.01 8.58 -34.45
C ILE A 4 -1.94 7.72 -33.61
N ILE A 5 -1.37 6.93 -32.72
CA ILE A 5 -2.16 6.21 -31.72
C ILE A 5 -2.92 7.30 -30.95
N GLN A 6 -4.23 7.40 -31.16
CA GLN A 6 -5.05 8.46 -30.57
C GLN A 6 -5.11 8.27 -29.06
N THR A 7 -4.19 8.91 -28.34
CA THR A 7 -4.11 8.85 -26.87
C THR A 7 -5.26 9.61 -26.21
N GLU A 8 -5.88 10.56 -26.93
CA GLU A 8 -7.00 11.38 -26.41
C GLU A 8 -8.28 10.59 -26.09
N LYS A 9 -8.50 9.45 -26.77
CA LYS A 9 -9.69 8.60 -26.54
C LYS A 9 -9.44 7.47 -25.54
N ARG A 10 -8.25 7.36 -24.96
CA ARG A 10 -7.92 6.31 -24.03
C ARG A 10 -8.41 6.64 -22.63
N THR A 11 -8.88 5.65 -21.92
CA THR A 11 -9.35 5.77 -20.53
C THR A 11 -8.22 5.66 -19.52
N MET A 12 -6.99 5.36 -19.98
CA MET A 12 -5.79 5.30 -19.17
C MET A 12 -4.68 6.12 -19.82
N GLY A 13 -3.85 6.76 -19.01
CA GLY A 13 -2.70 7.53 -19.47
C GLY A 13 -1.63 7.64 -18.38
N LEU A 14 -0.44 8.10 -18.74
CA LEU A 14 0.53 8.52 -17.75
C LEU A 14 0.09 9.84 -17.11
N SER A 15 0.19 9.94 -15.79
CA SER A 15 0.03 11.20 -15.06
C SER A 15 1.39 11.82 -14.70
N SER A 16 2.40 10.99 -14.47
CA SER A 16 3.78 11.41 -14.16
C SER A 16 4.77 10.31 -14.50
N GLY A 17 6.05 10.67 -14.66
CA GLY A 17 7.12 9.71 -14.91
C GLY A 17 8.33 10.33 -15.59
N PRO A 18 9.37 9.54 -15.85
CA PRO A 18 10.62 10.02 -16.45
C PRO A 18 10.51 10.25 -17.97
N PHE A 19 9.40 9.88 -18.60
CA PHE A 19 9.16 10.00 -20.03
C PHE A 19 7.99 10.95 -20.34
N PRO A 20 7.94 11.50 -21.55
CA PRO A 20 6.76 12.26 -22.01
C PRO A 20 5.48 11.43 -21.89
N PRO A 21 4.32 12.06 -21.67
CA PRO A 21 3.06 11.37 -21.41
C PRO A 21 2.63 10.32 -22.44
N ASP A 22 3.01 10.51 -23.70
CA ASP A 22 2.63 9.64 -24.82
C ASP A 22 3.69 8.59 -25.18
N SER A 23 4.85 8.57 -24.50
CA SER A 23 5.93 7.62 -24.77
C SER A 23 5.66 6.22 -24.22
N LEU A 24 4.89 6.12 -23.14
CA LEU A 24 4.45 4.87 -22.55
C LEU A 24 2.92 4.84 -22.55
N ILE A 25 2.36 3.99 -23.38
CA ILE A 25 0.91 3.88 -23.57
C ILE A 25 0.41 2.69 -22.77
N PRO A 26 -0.34 2.91 -21.66
CA PRO A 26 -0.83 1.81 -20.86
C PRO A 26 -1.91 1.01 -21.63
N GLU A 27 -1.73 -0.32 -21.67
CA GLU A 27 -2.66 -1.27 -22.27
C GLU A 27 -3.49 -2.00 -21.21
N ARG A 28 -2.85 -2.36 -20.10
CA ARG A 28 -3.45 -3.16 -19.03
C ARG A 28 -2.86 -2.77 -17.67
N VAL A 29 -3.70 -2.76 -16.66
CA VAL A 29 -3.33 -2.59 -15.25
C VAL A 29 -3.98 -3.69 -14.43
N THR A 30 -3.20 -4.38 -13.63
CA THR A 30 -3.68 -5.35 -12.65
C THR A 30 -2.93 -5.15 -11.34
N GLY A 31 -3.61 -5.27 -10.22
CA GLY A 31 -2.94 -5.06 -8.93
C GLY A 31 -3.83 -5.34 -7.74
N SER A 32 -3.27 -5.12 -6.58
CA SER A 32 -3.96 -5.28 -5.29
C SER A 32 -3.57 -4.15 -4.35
N GLU A 33 -4.52 -3.75 -3.54
CA GLU A 33 -4.35 -2.81 -2.42
C GLU A 33 -4.98 -3.40 -1.16
N SER A 34 -4.46 -3.03 -0.01
CA SER A 34 -5.03 -3.41 1.28
C SER A 34 -4.76 -2.32 2.32
N LEU A 35 -5.64 -2.24 3.32
CA LEU A 35 -5.33 -1.48 4.53
C LEU A 35 -4.16 -2.14 5.26
N CYS A 36 -3.26 -1.33 5.81
CA CYS A 36 -2.04 -1.79 6.49
C CYS A 36 -1.19 -2.72 5.64
N GLY A 37 -1.21 -2.54 4.31
CA GLY A 37 -0.45 -3.34 3.36
C GLY A 37 0.05 -2.53 2.18
N LEU A 38 1.10 -3.04 1.54
CA LEU A 38 1.67 -2.43 0.35
C LEU A 38 0.77 -2.72 -0.85
N PHE A 39 0.51 -1.70 -1.66
CA PHE A 39 -0.06 -1.97 -2.97
C PHE A 39 1.00 -2.49 -3.94
N SER A 40 0.56 -3.22 -4.94
CA SER A 40 1.40 -3.67 -6.05
C SER A 40 0.57 -3.68 -7.33
N TYR A 41 1.04 -2.97 -8.36
CA TYR A 41 0.40 -2.94 -9.67
C TYR A 41 1.35 -3.39 -10.77
N ASP A 42 0.94 -4.35 -11.56
CA ASP A 42 1.57 -4.73 -12.81
C ASP A 42 0.89 -4.00 -13.96
N ILE A 43 1.69 -3.33 -14.79
CA ILE A 43 1.22 -2.47 -15.87
C ILE A 43 1.93 -2.87 -17.15
N ASP A 44 1.13 -3.18 -18.17
CA ASP A 44 1.62 -3.42 -19.52
C ASP A 44 1.51 -2.14 -20.34
N PHE A 45 2.59 -1.77 -20.99
CA PHE A 45 2.69 -0.59 -21.86
C PHE A 45 3.10 -0.98 -23.27
N LEU A 46 2.65 -0.20 -24.22
CA LEU A 46 3.21 -0.09 -25.54
C LEU A 46 4.09 1.16 -25.61
N THR A 47 5.31 1.04 -26.14
CA THR A 47 6.24 2.17 -26.24
C THR A 47 6.91 2.20 -27.61
N ASP A 48 7.22 3.39 -28.10
CA ASP A 48 8.11 3.65 -29.23
C ASP A 48 9.59 3.75 -28.82
N GLN A 49 9.86 3.77 -27.49
CA GLN A 49 11.21 3.78 -26.93
C GLN A 49 11.82 2.37 -27.00
N THR A 50 12.22 1.95 -28.20
CA THR A 50 12.70 0.59 -28.45
C THR A 50 14.02 0.27 -27.75
N GLU A 51 14.86 1.28 -27.50
CA GLU A 51 16.18 1.19 -26.87
C GLU A 51 16.14 1.52 -25.36
N LEU A 52 14.95 1.41 -24.72
CA LEU A 52 14.75 1.70 -23.30
C LEU A 52 15.72 0.89 -22.43
N LYS A 53 16.51 1.59 -21.62
CA LYS A 53 17.43 0.98 -20.65
C LYS A 53 16.74 0.81 -19.29
N PRO A 54 16.93 -0.33 -18.60
CA PRO A 54 16.30 -0.56 -17.30
C PRO A 54 16.55 0.56 -16.28
N ALA A 55 17.73 1.16 -16.24
CA ALA A 55 18.08 2.25 -15.33
C ALA A 55 17.28 3.55 -15.56
N GLU A 56 16.61 3.69 -16.69
CA GLU A 56 15.77 4.86 -16.98
C GLU A 56 14.40 4.77 -16.31
N LEU A 57 13.97 3.55 -15.91
CA LEU A 57 12.69 3.30 -15.24
C LEU A 57 12.82 2.74 -13.84
N LEU A 58 13.72 1.77 -13.61
CA LEU A 58 13.86 1.13 -12.30
C LEU A 58 14.20 2.15 -11.21
N GLY A 59 13.48 2.09 -10.10
CA GLY A 59 13.58 3.03 -8.99
C GLY A 59 12.93 4.39 -9.23
N LYS A 60 12.47 4.69 -10.45
CA LYS A 60 11.81 5.97 -10.77
C LYS A 60 10.34 5.95 -10.40
N LYS A 61 9.80 7.13 -10.07
CA LYS A 61 8.35 7.33 -9.89
C LYS A 61 7.63 7.21 -11.23
N LEU A 62 6.49 6.54 -11.22
CA LEU A 62 5.58 6.42 -12.36
C LEU A 62 4.15 6.56 -11.87
N GLY A 63 3.41 7.45 -12.50
CA GLY A 63 2.01 7.70 -12.21
C GLY A 63 1.10 7.36 -13.38
N LEU A 64 -0.05 6.81 -13.07
CA LEU A 64 -1.11 6.48 -14.01
C LEU A 64 -2.38 7.24 -13.64
N GLU A 65 -3.05 7.75 -14.66
CA GLU A 65 -4.44 8.22 -14.59
C GLU A 65 -5.36 7.14 -15.14
N LEU A 66 -6.32 6.71 -14.33
CA LEU A 66 -7.40 5.82 -14.71
C LEU A 66 -8.69 6.62 -14.87
N GLY A 67 -9.53 6.24 -15.81
CA GLY A 67 -10.76 6.98 -16.08
C GLY A 67 -10.51 8.38 -16.68
N LYS A 68 -9.45 8.54 -17.46
CA LYS A 68 -9.12 9.82 -18.14
C LYS A 68 -10.34 10.39 -18.88
N GLY A 69 -10.65 11.65 -18.63
CA GLY A 69 -11.80 12.33 -19.23
C GLY A 69 -13.16 11.98 -18.63
N THR A 70 -13.20 11.29 -17.49
CA THR A 70 -14.43 10.97 -16.76
C THR A 70 -14.44 11.63 -15.37
N PRO A 71 -15.62 11.83 -14.74
CA PRO A 71 -15.70 12.31 -13.36
C PRO A 71 -15.05 11.36 -12.34
N ASP A 72 -15.00 10.07 -12.64
CA ASP A 72 -14.50 9.00 -11.77
C ASP A 72 -13.02 8.69 -12.01
N ARG A 73 -12.23 9.71 -12.37
CA ARG A 73 -10.80 9.52 -12.57
C ARG A 73 -10.10 9.21 -11.24
N ALA A 74 -9.18 8.26 -11.29
CA ALA A 74 -8.33 7.86 -10.17
C ALA A 74 -6.86 7.87 -10.59
N PHE A 75 -5.98 7.96 -9.62
CA PHE A 75 -4.55 7.94 -9.85
C PHE A 75 -3.90 6.77 -9.10
N ILE A 76 -2.92 6.16 -9.73
CA ILE A 76 -2.01 5.22 -9.12
C ILE A 76 -0.61 5.80 -9.31
N ASN A 77 0.13 5.99 -8.23
CA ASN A 77 1.49 6.52 -8.28
C ASN A 77 2.40 5.65 -7.41
N GLY A 78 3.58 5.31 -7.90
CA GLY A 78 4.52 4.47 -7.17
C GLY A 78 5.89 4.46 -7.83
N HIS A 79 6.80 3.64 -7.31
CA HIS A 79 8.12 3.42 -7.85
C HIS A 79 8.17 2.12 -8.65
N VAL A 80 8.83 2.16 -9.79
CA VAL A 80 9.05 0.97 -10.63
C VAL A 80 10.11 0.09 -9.99
N VAL A 81 9.74 -1.13 -9.62
CA VAL A 81 10.65 -2.10 -8.97
C VAL A 81 10.94 -3.32 -9.85
N ARG A 82 10.17 -3.51 -10.90
CA ARG A 82 10.39 -4.56 -11.89
C ARG A 82 10.08 -4.03 -13.28
N LEU A 83 10.92 -4.38 -14.24
CA LEU A 83 10.75 -4.07 -15.65
C LEU A 83 11.00 -5.33 -16.46
N SER A 84 10.08 -5.68 -17.33
CA SER A 84 10.21 -6.74 -18.33
C SER A 84 10.10 -6.12 -19.71
N LEU A 85 11.10 -6.36 -20.53
CA LEU A 85 11.15 -5.89 -21.90
C LEU A 85 10.67 -7.04 -22.81
N GLY A 86 9.48 -6.89 -23.38
CA GLY A 86 8.86 -7.88 -24.24
C GLY A 86 9.25 -7.72 -25.71
N ASP A 87 8.44 -8.33 -26.58
CA ASP A 87 8.72 -8.41 -28.00
C ASP A 87 8.53 -7.07 -28.72
N TYR A 88 9.28 -6.95 -29.82
CA TYR A 88 9.07 -5.88 -30.78
C TYR A 88 7.82 -6.18 -31.61
N LEU A 89 6.95 -5.21 -31.71
CA LEU A 89 5.79 -5.24 -32.59
C LEU A 89 6.15 -4.51 -33.86
N GLY A 90 6.19 -5.23 -34.99
CA GLY A 90 6.45 -4.62 -36.29
C GLY A 90 5.40 -3.57 -36.60
N GLY A 91 5.85 -2.35 -36.89
CA GLY A 91 4.98 -1.26 -37.32
C GLY A 91 4.96 -1.18 -38.84
N ASN A 92 3.79 -0.92 -39.44
CA ASN A 92 3.72 -0.42 -40.82
C ASN A 92 4.36 0.98 -40.85
N TYR A 93 5.11 1.28 -41.89
CA TYR A 93 5.76 2.60 -42.10
C TYR A 93 6.99 2.92 -41.25
N GLY A 94 7.80 1.90 -40.84
CA GLY A 94 9.09 2.11 -40.21
C GLY A 94 9.05 2.51 -38.74
N MET A 95 7.88 2.50 -38.08
CA MET A 95 7.76 2.62 -36.64
C MET A 95 7.80 1.24 -36.02
N ALA A 96 8.75 1.02 -35.11
CA ALA A 96 8.78 -0.14 -34.26
C ALA A 96 8.17 0.24 -32.90
N TYR A 97 7.30 -0.60 -32.39
CA TYR A 97 6.83 -0.52 -31.01
C TYR A 97 7.37 -1.70 -30.22
N ARG A 98 7.49 -1.52 -28.93
CA ARG A 98 7.86 -2.59 -28.00
C ARG A 98 6.82 -2.68 -26.88
N ARG A 99 6.45 -3.88 -26.51
CA ARG A 99 5.65 -4.11 -25.31
C ARG A 99 6.59 -4.22 -24.11
N ILE A 100 6.28 -3.51 -23.04
CA ILE A 100 7.00 -3.61 -21.78
C ILE A 100 6.00 -3.82 -20.66
N SER A 101 6.43 -4.52 -19.61
CA SER A 101 5.64 -4.69 -18.37
C SER A 101 6.46 -4.19 -17.20
N CYS A 102 5.85 -3.40 -16.34
CA CYS A 102 6.51 -2.97 -15.11
C CYS A 102 5.62 -3.18 -13.90
N ARG A 103 6.26 -3.35 -12.74
CA ARG A 103 5.60 -3.35 -11.43
C ARG A 103 5.91 -2.08 -10.71
N ILE A 104 4.86 -1.44 -10.19
CA ILE A 104 4.99 -0.28 -9.31
C ILE A 104 4.48 -0.62 -7.90
N VAL A 105 5.16 -0.03 -6.91
CA VAL A 105 4.90 -0.20 -5.48
C VAL A 105 5.04 1.14 -4.77
N PRO A 106 4.49 1.34 -3.55
CA PRO A 106 4.74 2.55 -2.78
C PRO A 106 6.20 2.62 -2.31
N TRP A 107 6.69 3.83 -2.00
CA TRP A 107 8.04 3.98 -1.48
C TRP A 107 8.26 3.22 -0.16
N PHE A 108 7.20 2.99 0.60
CA PHE A 108 7.21 2.21 1.83
C PHE A 108 7.75 0.76 1.63
N TRP A 109 7.66 0.24 0.42
CA TRP A 109 8.23 -1.04 0.02
C TRP A 109 9.77 -1.09 0.14
N PHE A 110 10.46 0.04 -0.06
CA PHE A 110 11.91 0.07 0.04
C PHE A 110 12.42 -0.16 1.46
N LEU A 111 11.61 0.13 2.47
CA LEU A 111 11.93 -0.12 3.87
C LEU A 111 12.12 -1.61 4.18
N ASP A 112 11.60 -2.51 3.34
CA ASP A 112 11.78 -3.96 3.48
C ASP A 112 13.16 -4.44 2.98
N HIS A 113 13.98 -3.53 2.45
CA HIS A 113 15.29 -3.84 1.88
C HIS A 113 16.44 -3.36 2.77
N THR A 114 16.13 -2.82 3.94
CA THR A 114 17.11 -2.42 4.95
C THR A 114 16.79 -3.15 6.25
N THR A 115 17.76 -3.89 6.78
CA THR A 115 17.69 -4.58 8.07
C THR A 115 18.69 -3.94 9.03
N ASP A 116 18.27 -3.64 10.26
CA ASP A 116 19.12 -2.96 11.22
C ASP A 116 18.89 -3.42 12.66
N CYS A 117 19.80 -2.96 13.55
CA CYS A 117 19.71 -3.08 15.00
C CYS A 117 19.87 -1.69 15.60
N ARG A 118 18.76 -1.03 15.91
CA ARG A 118 18.73 0.34 16.43
C ARG A 118 17.99 0.43 17.76
N VAL A 119 18.43 1.34 18.61
CA VAL A 119 17.80 1.64 19.91
C VAL A 119 17.23 3.05 19.86
N PHE A 120 15.98 3.18 20.24
CA PHE A 120 15.31 4.47 20.44
C PHE A 120 14.95 4.62 21.93
N GLN A 121 15.22 5.77 22.50
CA GLN A 121 14.93 6.07 23.90
C GLN A 121 14.13 7.35 24.03
N ASN A 122 13.10 7.31 24.88
CA ASN A 122 12.23 8.46 25.17
C ASN A 122 11.64 9.11 23.90
N ARG A 123 11.21 8.25 22.96
CA ARG A 123 10.59 8.65 21.68
C ARG A 123 9.19 8.12 21.54
N THR A 124 8.31 8.91 20.94
CA THR A 124 7.01 8.44 20.47
C THR A 124 7.18 7.55 19.24
N VAL A 125 6.20 6.69 18.98
CA VAL A 125 6.20 5.87 17.75
C VAL A 125 6.20 6.76 16.50
N GLN A 126 5.49 7.88 16.50
CA GLN A 126 5.53 8.83 15.39
C GLN A 126 6.95 9.32 15.10
N GLU A 127 7.69 9.81 16.12
CA GLU A 127 9.06 10.28 15.95
C GLU A 127 10.01 9.18 15.47
N ILE A 128 9.78 7.92 15.87
CA ILE A 128 10.56 6.78 15.38
C ILE A 128 10.28 6.54 13.90
N LEU A 129 9.00 6.52 13.50
CA LEU A 129 8.59 6.32 12.10
C LEU A 129 9.13 7.44 11.20
N GLU A 130 9.00 8.70 11.61
CA GLU A 130 9.55 9.85 10.89
C GLU A 130 11.08 9.75 10.72
N THR A 131 11.77 9.22 11.73
CA THR A 131 13.23 8.95 11.64
C THR A 131 13.53 7.87 10.61
N LEU A 132 12.79 6.73 10.62
CA LEU A 132 12.96 5.65 9.64
C LEU A 132 12.72 6.13 8.21
N PHE A 133 11.65 6.90 8.00
CA PHE A 133 11.28 7.42 6.68
C PHE A 133 12.32 8.42 6.18
N GLY A 134 12.76 9.34 7.05
CA GLY A 134 13.80 10.31 6.73
C GLY A 134 15.15 9.68 6.40
N ASP A 135 15.58 8.67 7.15
CA ASP A 135 16.81 7.91 6.89
C ASP A 135 16.76 7.20 5.53
N ALA A 136 15.59 6.72 5.12
CA ALA A 136 15.34 6.14 3.80
C ALA A 136 15.20 7.19 2.68
N GLY A 137 15.22 8.48 3.01
CA GLY A 137 15.09 9.59 2.05
C GLY A 137 13.65 9.91 1.64
N PHE A 138 12.66 9.50 2.42
CA PHE A 138 11.25 9.76 2.17
C PHE A 138 10.66 10.66 3.27
N THR A 139 9.93 11.68 2.84
CA THR A 139 9.25 12.65 3.72
C THR A 139 7.80 12.89 3.31
N ASP A 140 7.30 12.11 2.36
CA ASP A 140 5.93 12.21 1.83
C ASP A 140 4.96 11.34 2.67
N ASP A 141 4.97 11.48 3.98
CA ASP A 141 4.06 10.81 4.91
C ASP A 141 3.11 11.80 5.58
N LYS A 142 2.01 11.28 6.13
CA LYS A 142 1.03 12.11 6.83
C LYS A 142 0.41 11.38 8.02
N PHE A 143 0.59 11.96 9.21
CA PHE A 143 -0.07 11.52 10.40
C PHE A 143 -1.38 12.29 10.64
N LEU A 144 -2.49 11.56 10.81
CA LEU A 144 -3.80 12.07 11.18
C LEU A 144 -4.18 11.45 12.52
N LEU A 145 -3.61 11.97 13.61
CA LEU A 145 -3.78 11.41 14.95
C LEU A 145 -4.76 12.22 15.79
N ARG A 146 -5.52 11.54 16.62
CA ARG A 146 -6.23 12.14 17.76
C ARG A 146 -5.40 11.97 19.02
N GLY A 147 -5.07 13.10 19.66
CA GLY A 147 -4.17 13.13 20.80
C GLY A 147 -2.71 12.91 20.40
N SER A 148 -1.85 12.83 21.39
CA SER A 148 -0.43 12.55 21.24
C SER A 148 -0.15 11.10 21.65
N LEU A 149 0.77 10.45 20.93
CA LEU A 149 1.29 9.15 21.35
C LEU A 149 2.23 9.34 22.56
N ALA A 150 2.19 8.41 23.50
CA ALA A 150 3.09 8.44 24.65
C ALA A 150 4.53 8.11 24.23
N PRO A 151 5.54 8.84 24.77
CA PRO A 151 6.92 8.47 24.53
C PRO A 151 7.23 7.14 25.22
N ARG A 152 7.92 6.26 24.50
CA ARG A 152 8.39 4.97 25.02
C ARG A 152 9.81 5.13 25.59
N THR A 153 10.02 4.61 26.79
CA THR A 153 11.32 4.69 27.48
C THR A 153 12.42 4.01 26.66
N TYR A 154 12.09 2.86 26.04
CA TYR A 154 13.02 2.05 25.28
C TYR A 154 12.32 1.27 24.19
N VAL A 155 12.80 1.39 22.95
CA VAL A 155 12.33 0.62 21.82
C VAL A 155 13.54 0.06 21.07
N LEU A 156 13.52 -1.23 20.79
CA LEU A 156 14.59 -1.93 20.08
C LEU A 156 14.07 -2.42 18.72
N GLN A 157 14.75 -2.03 17.67
CA GLN A 157 14.74 -2.76 16.41
C GLN A 157 15.85 -3.81 16.49
N TYR A 158 15.54 -5.08 16.32
CA TYR A 158 16.54 -6.14 16.43
C TYR A 158 16.43 -7.10 15.26
N ASN A 159 17.39 -7.01 14.33
CA ASN A 159 17.51 -7.89 13.18
C ASN A 159 16.19 -8.06 12.39
N GLU A 160 15.45 -6.98 12.24
CA GLU A 160 14.22 -6.90 11.47
C GLU A 160 14.33 -5.80 10.43
N THR A 161 13.58 -5.90 9.33
CA THR A 161 13.55 -4.85 8.31
C THR A 161 12.90 -3.58 8.85
N ASP A 162 13.25 -2.43 8.29
CA ASP A 162 12.63 -1.15 8.67
C ASP A 162 11.12 -1.19 8.44
N TYR A 163 10.66 -1.91 7.41
CA TYR A 163 9.24 -2.13 7.15
C TYR A 163 8.57 -2.97 8.25
N ALA A 164 9.17 -4.12 8.61
CA ALA A 164 8.64 -4.98 9.66
C ALA A 164 8.60 -4.24 11.01
N PHE A 165 9.66 -3.49 11.33
CA PHE A 165 9.74 -2.67 12.54
C PHE A 165 8.65 -1.59 12.55
N ALA A 166 8.49 -0.83 11.45
CA ALA A 166 7.45 0.19 11.33
C ALA A 166 6.04 -0.42 11.50
N CYS A 167 5.76 -1.52 10.81
CA CYS A 167 4.47 -2.21 10.90
C CYS A 167 4.20 -2.73 12.32
N ARG A 168 5.20 -3.27 13.00
CA ARG A 168 5.09 -3.72 14.38
C ARG A 168 4.74 -2.58 15.32
N LEU A 169 5.46 -1.45 15.23
CA LEU A 169 5.19 -0.27 16.06
C LEU A 169 3.80 0.31 15.80
N MET A 170 3.40 0.39 14.54
CA MET A 170 2.06 0.85 14.18
C MET A 170 0.96 -0.06 14.73
N ALA A 171 1.15 -1.38 14.66
CA ALA A 171 0.21 -2.33 15.21
C ALA A 171 0.11 -2.25 16.74
N GLU A 172 1.24 -2.06 17.44
CA GLU A 172 1.29 -1.88 18.91
C GLU A 172 0.55 -0.62 19.38
N GLU A 173 0.55 0.46 18.58
CA GLU A 173 -0.18 1.71 18.86
C GLU A 173 -1.62 1.72 18.31
N GLY A 174 -2.05 0.64 17.64
CA GLY A 174 -3.35 0.60 16.99
C GLY A 174 -3.48 1.57 15.81
N LEU A 175 -2.37 1.90 15.16
CA LEU A 175 -2.36 2.76 13.99
C LEU A 175 -2.75 1.97 12.74
N VAL A 176 -3.65 2.56 11.97
CA VAL A 176 -4.07 2.07 10.66
C VAL A 176 -3.48 2.97 9.60
N TRP A 177 -3.04 2.40 8.49
CA TRP A 177 -2.46 3.17 7.41
C TRP A 177 -2.89 2.67 6.02
N TRP A 178 -2.82 3.56 5.06
CA TRP A 178 -3.01 3.28 3.64
C TRP A 178 -2.17 4.26 2.81
N VAL A 179 -2.06 4.00 1.52
CA VAL A 179 -1.34 4.91 0.61
C VAL A 179 -2.34 5.64 -0.27
N ALA A 180 -2.35 6.96 -0.20
CA ALA A 180 -3.14 7.81 -1.07
C ALA A 180 -2.30 8.23 -2.28
N SER A 181 -2.85 8.11 -3.48
CA SER A 181 -2.18 8.50 -4.73
C SER A 181 -2.81 9.76 -5.33
N THR A 182 -1.95 10.61 -5.86
CA THR A 182 -2.30 11.76 -6.71
C THR A 182 -1.69 11.58 -8.10
N ALA A 183 -1.85 12.56 -8.99
CA ALA A 183 -1.20 12.54 -10.30
C ALA A 183 0.33 12.42 -10.23
N GLU A 184 0.95 13.00 -9.20
CA GLU A 184 2.41 13.16 -9.11
C GLU A 184 3.05 12.42 -7.95
N THR A 185 2.30 12.15 -6.88
CA THR A 185 2.82 11.61 -5.63
C THR A 185 1.95 10.49 -5.06
N HIS A 186 2.53 9.73 -4.16
CA HIS A 186 1.83 8.80 -3.28
C HIS A 186 2.32 9.00 -1.85
N THR A 187 1.38 9.02 -0.92
CA THR A 187 1.60 9.43 0.47
C THR A 187 1.00 8.38 1.40
N PRO A 188 1.79 7.69 2.22
CA PRO A 188 1.27 6.92 3.35
C PRO A 188 0.54 7.83 4.33
N ILE A 189 -0.70 7.50 4.64
CA ILE A 189 -1.52 8.21 5.62
C ILE A 189 -1.73 7.27 6.79
N ILE A 190 -1.38 7.74 7.99
CA ILE A 190 -1.37 6.96 9.23
C ILE A 190 -2.34 7.62 10.21
N THR A 191 -3.25 6.83 10.79
CA THR A 191 -4.27 7.33 11.72
C THR A 191 -4.52 6.35 12.87
N ASN A 192 -4.97 6.86 14.01
CA ASN A 192 -5.39 6.07 15.17
C ASN A 192 -6.92 6.14 15.43
N HIS A 193 -7.69 6.65 14.47
CA HIS A 193 -9.15 6.78 14.64
C HIS A 193 -9.91 6.66 13.32
N ASN A 194 -11.17 6.22 13.39
CA ASN A 194 -12.00 5.97 12.21
C ASN A 194 -12.32 7.22 11.38
N ASP A 195 -12.39 8.40 11.98
CA ASP A 195 -12.64 9.64 11.22
C ASP A 195 -11.44 10.04 10.36
N GLY A 196 -10.25 9.46 10.62
CA GLY A 196 -9.10 9.59 9.74
C GLY A 196 -9.29 8.83 8.43
N LEU A 197 -10.12 7.80 8.44
CA LEU A 197 -10.51 7.02 7.27
C LEU A 197 -11.58 7.83 6.50
N ARG A 198 -11.19 8.43 5.40
CA ARG A 198 -12.17 9.13 4.55
C ARG A 198 -13.04 8.12 3.83
N ALA A 199 -14.35 8.38 3.80
CA ALA A 199 -15.22 7.69 2.86
C ALA A 199 -14.65 7.89 1.43
N SER A 200 -14.54 6.81 0.68
CA SER A 200 -14.23 6.93 -0.73
C SER A 200 -15.35 7.78 -1.35
N GLY A 201 -15.01 8.88 -2.00
CA GLY A 201 -15.97 9.68 -2.75
C GLY A 201 -16.51 8.95 -3.99
N ALA A 202 -16.19 7.67 -4.14
CA ALA A 202 -16.62 6.85 -5.24
C ALA A 202 -18.14 6.66 -5.22
N GLN A 203 -18.74 6.76 -6.38
CA GLN A 203 -20.15 6.36 -6.60
C GLN A 203 -20.35 4.93 -6.08
N PRO A 204 -21.56 4.58 -5.60
CA PRO A 204 -21.84 3.21 -5.20
C PRO A 204 -21.43 2.23 -6.30
N LEU A 205 -20.51 1.33 -5.99
CA LEU A 205 -20.07 0.32 -6.94
C LEU A 205 -21.24 -0.63 -7.23
N LYS A 206 -21.51 -0.87 -8.49
CA LYS A 206 -22.62 -1.74 -8.94
C LYS A 206 -22.08 -3.13 -9.24
N LEU A 207 -22.76 -4.16 -8.76
CA LEU A 207 -22.60 -5.50 -9.32
C LEU A 207 -23.37 -5.54 -10.64
N PRO A 208 -22.72 -5.68 -11.80
CA PRO A 208 -23.44 -5.82 -13.06
C PRO A 208 -24.19 -7.16 -13.10
N PRO A 209 -25.34 -7.22 -13.79
CA PRO A 209 -25.95 -8.50 -14.10
C PRO A 209 -24.96 -9.38 -14.86
N ARG A 210 -25.00 -10.71 -14.65
CA ARG A 210 -24.08 -11.68 -15.26
C ARG A 210 -23.93 -11.59 -16.79
N GLU A 211 -24.87 -10.95 -17.46
CA GLU A 211 -24.92 -10.83 -18.93
C GLU A 211 -24.39 -9.48 -19.46
N ALA A 212 -24.05 -8.53 -18.58
CA ALA A 212 -23.55 -7.23 -18.98
C ALA A 212 -22.03 -7.27 -19.20
N SER A 213 -21.60 -7.41 -20.42
CA SER A 213 -20.19 -7.64 -20.79
C SER A 213 -19.25 -6.44 -20.61
N GLN A 214 -19.69 -5.26 -20.25
CA GLN A 214 -18.82 -4.08 -20.01
C GLN A 214 -19.49 -3.00 -19.14
N VAL A 215 -19.50 -3.18 -17.83
CA VAL A 215 -19.81 -2.08 -16.91
C VAL A 215 -18.50 -1.58 -16.32
N ARG A 216 -18.15 -0.31 -16.59
CA ARG A 216 -17.01 0.36 -15.97
C ARG A 216 -17.28 0.56 -14.47
N ASN A 217 -16.24 0.49 -13.67
CA ASN A 217 -16.32 0.66 -12.21
C ASN A 217 -17.32 -0.28 -11.54
N SER A 218 -17.18 -1.58 -11.79
CA SER A 218 -18.03 -2.60 -11.20
C SER A 218 -17.18 -3.69 -10.54
N PHE A 219 -17.78 -4.40 -9.60
CA PHE A 219 -17.20 -5.62 -9.05
C PHE A 219 -17.48 -6.81 -9.97
N ASP A 220 -16.48 -7.60 -10.28
CA ASP A 220 -16.68 -8.89 -10.95
C ASP A 220 -17.21 -9.93 -9.98
N SER A 221 -16.81 -9.87 -8.71
CA SER A 221 -17.29 -10.74 -7.66
C SER A 221 -17.21 -10.10 -6.28
N LEU A 222 -18.12 -10.49 -5.40
CA LEU A 222 -18.07 -10.20 -3.98
C LEU A 222 -18.11 -11.53 -3.24
N ARG A 223 -17.14 -11.77 -2.35
CA ARG A 223 -17.07 -12.98 -1.53
C ARG A 223 -17.03 -12.60 -0.06
N GLU A 224 -17.96 -13.13 0.69
CA GLU A 224 -17.92 -13.11 2.15
C GLU A 224 -17.26 -14.39 2.66
N THR A 225 -16.28 -14.26 3.53
CA THR A 225 -15.52 -15.38 4.09
C THR A 225 -15.55 -15.31 5.60
N HIS A 226 -16.02 -16.35 6.25
CA HIS A 226 -15.99 -16.52 7.70
C HIS A 226 -14.90 -17.51 8.08
N VAL A 227 -14.06 -17.13 9.04
CA VAL A 227 -12.98 -17.97 9.54
C VAL A 227 -13.15 -18.15 11.03
N TRP A 228 -13.13 -19.39 11.47
CA TRP A 228 -13.18 -19.71 12.90
C TRP A 228 -11.95 -19.16 13.62
N LYS A 229 -12.15 -18.55 14.80
CA LYS A 229 -11.08 -18.00 15.66
C LYS A 229 -11.34 -18.40 17.10
N PRO A 230 -10.30 -18.50 17.97
CA PRO A 230 -10.46 -18.65 19.41
C PRO A 230 -11.39 -17.59 19.99
N GLY A 231 -12.16 -17.98 21.00
CA GLY A 231 -13.16 -17.13 21.62
C GLY A 231 -12.63 -16.19 22.70
N LYS A 232 -11.35 -16.26 23.03
CA LYS A 232 -10.75 -15.44 24.07
C LYS A 232 -9.33 -15.02 23.71
N VAL A 233 -8.98 -13.79 24.05
CA VAL A 233 -7.61 -13.28 24.03
C VAL A 233 -7.29 -12.81 25.45
N ALA A 234 -6.19 -13.27 26.00
CA ALA A 234 -5.63 -12.80 27.25
C ALA A 234 -4.24 -12.19 27.00
N VAL A 235 -4.00 -11.04 27.55
CA VAL A 235 -2.72 -10.32 27.48
C VAL A 235 -2.24 -10.08 28.89
N SER A 236 -0.99 -10.42 29.17
CA SER A 236 -0.38 -10.20 30.47
C SER A 236 0.96 -9.51 30.35
N ASP A 237 1.34 -8.74 31.36
CA ASP A 237 2.66 -8.12 31.47
C ASP A 237 3.15 -8.17 32.93
N SER A 238 4.39 -7.76 33.14
CA SER A 238 4.99 -7.66 34.47
C SER A 238 5.73 -6.34 34.63
N GLU A 239 5.41 -5.59 35.68
CA GLU A 239 6.12 -4.37 36.05
C GLU A 239 7.08 -4.70 37.23
N PHE A 240 8.38 -4.58 36.98
CA PHE A 240 9.39 -4.93 37.99
C PHE A 240 9.35 -4.04 39.26
N ARG A 241 8.72 -2.86 39.18
CA ARG A 241 8.51 -1.96 40.32
C ARG A 241 7.25 -2.29 41.12
N ALA A 242 6.37 -3.14 40.53
CA ALA A 242 5.08 -3.51 41.12
C ALA A 242 4.83 -5.02 40.93
N ILE A 243 5.78 -5.85 41.43
CA ILE A 243 5.84 -7.31 41.22
C ILE A 243 4.55 -8.04 41.65
N SER A 244 3.83 -7.51 42.62
CA SER A 244 2.57 -8.10 43.13
C SER A 244 1.33 -7.68 42.35
N THR A 245 1.45 -6.82 41.36
CA THR A 245 0.31 -6.34 40.57
C THR A 245 0.06 -7.29 39.40
N ASP A 246 -1.16 -7.85 39.34
CA ASP A 246 -1.59 -8.63 38.18
C ASP A 246 -1.99 -7.67 37.06
N LEU A 247 -1.24 -7.68 35.98
CA LEU A 247 -1.46 -6.89 34.77
C LEU A 247 -2.13 -7.73 33.66
N THR A 248 -2.88 -8.77 34.04
CA THR A 248 -3.58 -9.60 33.07
C THR A 248 -4.90 -8.96 32.66
N THR A 249 -5.09 -8.80 31.36
CA THR A 249 -6.35 -8.32 30.75
C THR A 249 -6.88 -9.34 29.78
N GLU A 250 -8.18 -9.60 29.82
CA GLU A 250 -8.87 -10.57 28.99
C GLU A 250 -9.99 -9.94 28.18
N LYS A 251 -10.18 -10.43 26.95
CA LYS A 251 -11.31 -10.06 26.11
C LYS A 251 -11.90 -11.29 25.45
N SER A 252 -13.19 -11.53 25.70
CA SER A 252 -13.95 -12.57 25.02
C SER A 252 -14.50 -12.08 23.69
N SER A 253 -14.59 -12.98 22.72
CA SER A 253 -15.23 -12.74 21.44
C SER A 253 -16.74 -12.58 21.62
N LEU A 254 -17.34 -11.67 20.87
CA LEU A 254 -18.79 -11.47 20.80
C LEU A 254 -19.49 -12.46 19.85
N LEU A 255 -18.74 -13.23 19.08
CA LEU A 255 -19.27 -14.07 17.98
C LEU A 255 -19.72 -15.45 18.45
N GLY A 256 -19.83 -15.83 19.63
CA GLY A 256 -20.44 -17.08 20.13
C GLY A 256 -20.25 -18.33 19.22
N LEU A 257 -19.08 -18.50 18.59
CA LEU A 257 -18.84 -19.61 17.67
C LEU A 257 -18.71 -20.93 18.44
N PRO A 258 -19.19 -22.05 17.89
CA PRO A 258 -19.06 -23.36 18.53
C PRO A 258 -17.60 -23.68 18.86
N LEU A 259 -17.34 -24.15 20.07
CA LEU A 259 -16.04 -24.53 20.63
C LEU A 259 -15.06 -23.35 20.86
N ALA A 260 -15.36 -22.12 20.41
CA ALA A 260 -14.44 -21.00 20.52
C ALA A 260 -14.10 -20.65 21.97
N ASP A 261 -15.04 -20.83 22.88
CA ASP A 261 -14.90 -20.63 24.33
C ASP A 261 -13.85 -21.53 24.99
N LYS A 262 -13.49 -22.66 24.35
CA LYS A 262 -12.48 -23.60 24.81
C LYS A 262 -11.06 -23.23 24.44
N PHE A 263 -10.89 -22.21 23.58
CA PHE A 263 -9.60 -21.84 23.03
C PHE A 263 -9.28 -20.39 23.31
N GLU A 264 -8.05 -20.14 23.71
CA GLU A 264 -7.52 -18.83 24.08
C GLU A 264 -6.23 -18.55 23.33
N ILE A 265 -6.03 -17.29 22.94
CA ILE A 265 -4.75 -16.75 22.53
C ILE A 265 -4.17 -16.00 23.74
N PHE A 266 -3.06 -16.47 24.28
CA PHE A 266 -2.31 -15.81 25.34
C PHE A 266 -1.10 -15.07 24.77
N VAL A 267 -0.94 -13.81 25.13
CA VAL A 267 0.17 -12.95 24.67
C VAL A 267 0.94 -12.43 25.88
N TRP A 268 2.24 -12.61 25.88
CA TRP A 268 3.17 -12.03 26.86
C TRP A 268 4.49 -11.68 26.13
N PRO A 269 5.11 -10.54 26.39
CA PRO A 269 4.66 -9.42 27.21
C PRO A 269 3.56 -8.59 26.51
N GLY A 270 2.65 -8.02 27.30
CA GLY A 270 1.55 -7.20 26.84
C GLY A 270 1.93 -5.80 26.42
N ARG A 271 3.06 -5.31 26.91
CA ARG A 271 3.64 -3.99 26.58
C ARG A 271 2.72 -2.79 26.84
N PHE A 272 1.98 -2.78 27.96
CA PHE A 272 1.14 -1.67 28.41
C PHE A 272 1.57 -1.09 29.76
#